data_a07b67711bbcc573841b4a4f2c9ce839
#
_entry.id   a07b67711bbcc573841b4a4f2c9ce839
#
_cell.length_a   1.000
_cell.length_b   1.000
_cell.length_c   1.000
_cell.angle_alpha   90.00
_cell.angle_beta   90.00
_cell.angle_gamma   90.00
#
_symmetry.space_group_name_H-M   'P 1'
#
loop_
_entity.id
_entity.type
_entity.pdbx_description
1 polymer ?
#
loop_
_entity_poly.entity_id
_entity_poly.type
_entity_poly.pdbx_seq_one_letter_code
_entity_poly.pdbx_strand_id
1 'polypeptide(L)'
;MGLHISTEKEKLDIEKVHKQVSSTYWGKDRTKEQTQMTINNSICFGMYTEDDEQIAYARIMTDGLVFAYIMDVVVFDPYKGKGLGKKLVQHILDRSDVKKVNTVALKTMDAHSFYEALGFKNVGDSKMWMSIERVKYD
;
A
#
# COMPACT_ATOMS: atom_id res chain seq x y z
N MET A 1 -12.61 11.76 13.30
CA MET A 1 -12.12 11.76 14.52
C MET A 1 -10.62 11.80 14.69
N GLY A 2 -9.95 12.83 14.32
CA GLY A 2 -8.55 13.02 14.60
C GLY A 2 -7.57 12.12 13.84
N LEU A 3 -8.04 11.31 12.91
CA LEU A 3 -7.13 10.53 12.07
C LEU A 3 -6.55 11.41 10.98
N HIS A 4 -5.26 11.26 10.69
CA HIS A 4 -4.66 11.97 9.58
C HIS A 4 -3.69 11.05 8.82
N ILE A 5 -3.46 11.38 7.56
CA ILE A 5 -2.57 10.64 6.68
C ILE A 5 -1.46 11.58 6.25
N SER A 6 -0.22 11.11 6.31
CA SER A 6 0.95 11.91 5.95
C SER A 6 1.91 11.10 5.08
N THR A 7 2.62 11.79 4.19
CA THR A 7 3.69 11.19 3.41
C THR A 7 5.08 11.55 3.96
N GLU A 8 5.14 12.16 5.13
CA GLU A 8 6.41 12.48 5.76
C GLU A 8 7.06 11.21 6.31
N LYS A 9 8.18 10.81 5.72
CA LYS A 9 8.87 9.57 6.10
C LYS A 9 9.37 9.61 7.53
N GLU A 10 9.69 10.78 8.04
CA GLU A 10 10.17 10.97 9.41
C GLU A 10 9.13 10.56 10.46
N LYS A 11 7.85 10.59 10.09
CA LYS A 11 6.77 10.19 10.98
C LYS A 11 6.55 8.69 11.04
N LEU A 12 7.12 7.93 10.12
CA LEU A 12 6.91 6.48 10.07
C LEU A 12 7.55 5.80 11.28
N ASP A 13 6.79 4.92 11.90
CA ASP A 13 7.32 3.99 12.90
C ASP A 13 7.84 2.77 12.16
N ILE A 14 9.12 2.78 11.83
CA ILE A 14 9.73 1.76 10.97
C ILE A 14 9.65 0.37 11.59
N GLU A 15 9.77 0.28 12.92
CA GLU A 15 9.65 -1.00 13.61
C GLU A 15 8.26 -1.59 13.43
N LYS A 16 7.22 -0.77 13.59
CA LYS A 16 5.84 -1.21 13.39
C LYS A 16 5.57 -1.56 11.93
N VAL A 17 6.04 -0.73 11.00
CA VAL A 17 5.87 -1.00 9.56
C VAL A 17 6.48 -2.35 9.22
N HIS A 18 7.73 -2.58 9.63
CA HIS A 18 8.41 -3.83 9.32
C HIS A 18 7.69 -5.03 9.96
N LYS A 19 7.31 -4.89 11.23
CA LYS A 19 6.60 -5.97 11.93
C LYS A 19 5.30 -6.36 11.21
N GLN A 20 4.52 -5.36 10.80
CA GLN A 20 3.24 -5.62 10.14
C GLN A 20 3.43 -6.18 8.73
N VAL A 21 4.36 -5.62 7.96
CA VAL A 21 4.63 -6.11 6.60
C VAL A 21 5.19 -7.53 6.65
N SER A 22 6.10 -7.82 7.58
CA SER A 22 6.68 -9.15 7.68
C SER A 22 5.70 -10.21 8.18
N SER A 23 4.54 -9.80 8.69
CA SER A 23 3.48 -10.74 9.08
C SER A 23 2.55 -11.10 7.91
N THR A 24 2.72 -10.49 6.75
CA THR A 24 1.91 -10.77 5.57
C THR A 24 2.54 -11.89 4.73
N TYR A 25 1.72 -12.49 3.83
CA TYR A 25 2.25 -13.53 2.95
C TYR A 25 3.28 -12.99 1.96
N TRP A 26 3.15 -11.72 1.57
CA TRP A 26 4.06 -11.13 0.58
C TRP A 26 5.34 -10.57 1.20
N GLY A 27 5.34 -10.29 2.50
CA GLY A 27 6.48 -9.66 3.16
C GLY A 27 7.22 -10.54 4.17
N LYS A 28 6.81 -11.79 4.32
CA LYS A 28 7.29 -12.66 5.40
C LYS A 28 8.81 -12.90 5.40
N ASP A 29 9.44 -12.80 4.24
CA ASP A 29 10.89 -13.06 4.12
C ASP A 29 11.70 -11.76 4.01
N ARG A 30 11.06 -10.60 4.16
CA ARG A 30 11.71 -9.31 4.02
C ARG A 30 12.47 -8.97 5.29
N THR A 31 13.75 -8.61 5.16
CA THR A 31 14.55 -8.13 6.29
C THR A 31 14.19 -6.68 6.61
N LYS A 32 14.61 -6.21 7.79
CA LYS A 32 14.39 -4.81 8.16
C LYS A 32 15.10 -3.86 7.19
N GLU A 33 16.32 -4.22 6.77
CA GLU A 33 17.06 -3.43 5.78
C GLU A 33 16.32 -3.36 4.46
N GLN A 34 15.68 -4.46 4.05
CA GLN A 34 14.88 -4.47 2.82
C GLN A 34 13.64 -3.62 2.97
N THR A 35 12.98 -3.64 4.13
CA THR A 35 11.85 -2.73 4.39
C THR A 35 12.30 -1.28 4.26
N GLN A 36 13.46 -0.94 4.85
CA GLN A 36 13.99 0.41 4.74
C GLN A 36 14.28 0.79 3.29
N MET A 37 14.83 -0.15 2.50
CA MET A 37 15.08 0.08 1.07
C MET A 37 13.77 0.42 0.35
N THR A 38 12.69 -0.30 0.62
CA THR A 38 11.40 -0.02 -0.03
C THR A 38 10.87 1.35 0.37
N ILE A 39 11.04 1.72 1.63
CA ILE A 39 10.62 3.04 2.12
C ILE A 39 11.40 4.15 1.42
N ASN A 40 12.71 3.97 1.29
CA ASN A 40 13.57 4.98 0.66
C ASN A 40 13.24 5.22 -0.81
N ASN A 41 12.67 4.24 -1.48
CA ASN A 41 12.42 4.28 -2.93
C ASN A 41 10.94 4.38 -3.30
N SER A 42 10.09 4.74 -2.36
CA SER A 42 8.65 4.83 -2.58
C SER A 42 8.11 6.14 -2.01
N ILE A 43 6.90 6.49 -2.42
CA ILE A 43 6.10 7.47 -1.68
C ILE A 43 5.33 6.66 -0.65
N CYS A 44 5.55 6.98 0.62
CA CYS A 44 4.99 6.22 1.73
C CYS A 44 3.88 6.98 2.42
N PHE A 45 2.81 6.28 2.78
CA PHE A 45 1.65 6.86 3.45
C PHE A 45 1.54 6.21 4.82
N GLY A 46 1.56 7.03 5.86
CA GLY A 46 1.22 6.58 7.21
C GLY A 46 -0.11 7.18 7.61
N MET A 47 -0.92 6.41 8.31
CA MET A 47 -2.14 6.91 8.94
C MET A 47 -1.90 6.95 10.45
N TYR A 48 -2.32 8.04 11.08
CA TYR A 48 -1.98 8.33 12.47
C TYR A 48 -3.22 8.77 13.27
N THR A 49 -3.19 8.47 14.58
CA THR A 49 -4.18 9.01 15.51
C THR A 49 -3.87 10.47 15.84
N GLU A 50 -4.73 11.13 16.62
CA GLU A 50 -4.48 12.48 17.13
C GLU A 50 -3.15 12.57 17.89
N ASP A 51 -2.75 11.49 18.56
CA ASP A 51 -1.53 11.44 19.35
C ASP A 51 -0.32 11.00 18.52
N ASP A 52 -0.45 11.02 17.19
CA ASP A 52 0.61 10.63 16.24
C ASP A 52 1.05 9.17 16.34
N GLU A 53 0.18 8.31 16.84
CA GLU A 53 0.41 6.87 16.80
C GLU A 53 0.09 6.35 15.41
N GLN A 54 1.05 5.70 14.77
CA GLN A 54 0.82 5.13 13.43
C GLN A 54 -0.07 3.87 13.53
N ILE A 55 -1.09 3.81 12.69
CA ILE A 55 -2.08 2.73 12.71
C ILE A 55 -2.28 2.04 11.37
N ALA A 56 -1.68 2.58 10.30
CA ALA A 56 -1.75 1.95 8.98
C ALA A 56 -0.60 2.44 8.11
N TYR A 57 -0.35 1.73 7.01
CA TYR A 57 0.75 2.03 6.10
C TYR A 57 0.40 1.57 4.69
N ALA A 58 0.90 2.29 3.70
CA ALA A 58 0.92 1.86 2.32
C ALA A 58 2.04 2.61 1.60
N ARG A 59 2.47 2.08 0.47
CA ARG A 59 3.44 2.79 -0.37
C ARG A 59 3.07 2.67 -1.83
N ILE A 60 3.53 3.63 -2.63
CA ILE A 60 3.31 3.62 -4.07
C ILE A 60 4.60 3.98 -4.79
N MET A 61 4.66 3.56 -6.06
CA MET A 61 5.64 4.07 -7.02
C MET A 61 4.86 4.63 -8.20
N THR A 62 5.23 5.82 -8.66
CA THR A 62 4.52 6.46 -9.76
C THR A 62 5.42 7.48 -10.46
N ASP A 63 5.21 7.64 -11.77
CA ASP A 63 5.82 8.72 -12.53
C ASP A 63 4.89 9.94 -12.61
N GLY A 64 3.68 9.84 -12.05
CA GLY A 64 2.71 10.93 -12.07
C GLY A 64 1.98 11.11 -13.39
N LEU A 65 2.22 10.24 -14.38
CA LEU A 65 1.61 10.37 -15.71
C LEU A 65 1.07 9.06 -16.25
N VAL A 66 1.90 8.03 -16.30
CA VAL A 66 1.55 6.79 -17.01
C VAL A 66 1.09 5.71 -16.04
N PHE A 67 1.76 5.57 -14.90
CA PHE A 67 1.58 4.39 -14.07
C PHE A 67 1.75 4.70 -12.59
N ALA A 68 0.92 4.09 -11.77
CA ALA A 68 1.09 4.06 -10.32
C ALA A 68 0.90 2.62 -9.84
N TYR A 69 1.76 2.17 -8.95
CA TYR A 69 1.70 0.82 -8.40
C TYR A 69 1.60 0.89 -6.89
N ILE A 70 0.54 0.30 -6.34
CA ILE A 70 0.25 0.33 -4.91
C ILE A 70 0.77 -0.96 -4.27
N MET A 71 1.48 -0.82 -3.16
CA MET A 71 2.12 -1.94 -2.48
C MET A 71 2.01 -1.80 -0.97
N ASP A 72 2.17 -2.93 -0.27
CA ASP A 72 2.32 -2.99 1.19
C ASP A 72 1.21 -2.28 1.96
N VAL A 73 -0.03 -2.43 1.51
CA VAL A 73 -1.19 -1.85 2.22
C VAL A 73 -1.47 -2.70 3.45
N VAL A 74 -1.27 -2.13 4.65
CA VAL A 74 -1.53 -2.84 5.90
C VAL A 74 -2.20 -1.91 6.92
N VAL A 75 -3.17 -2.44 7.63
CA VAL A 75 -3.72 -1.79 8.81
C VAL A 75 -3.15 -2.54 10.01
N PHE A 76 -2.63 -1.80 10.98
CA PHE A 76 -1.93 -2.39 12.12
C PHE A 76 -2.93 -2.99 13.11
N ASP A 77 -2.55 -4.09 13.73
CA ASP A 77 -3.30 -4.58 14.88
C ASP A 77 -3.19 -3.54 16.02
N PRO A 78 -4.22 -3.27 16.77
CA PRO A 78 -5.56 -3.83 16.79
C PRO A 78 -6.59 -3.04 15.97
N TYR A 79 -6.17 -2.25 15.00
CA TYR A 79 -7.04 -1.32 14.26
C TYR A 79 -7.73 -1.94 13.06
N LYS A 80 -7.52 -3.22 12.79
CA LYS A 80 -8.14 -3.92 11.67
C LYS A 80 -9.65 -4.01 11.83
N GLY A 81 -10.35 -4.11 10.70
CA GLY A 81 -11.80 -4.29 10.70
C GLY A 81 -12.61 -3.02 10.89
N LYS A 82 -11.99 -1.85 10.79
CA LYS A 82 -12.66 -0.55 11.02
C LYS A 82 -12.76 0.31 9.76
N GLY A 83 -12.50 -0.26 8.59
CA GLY A 83 -12.57 0.48 7.33
C GLY A 83 -11.40 1.39 7.05
N LEU A 84 -10.30 1.28 7.80
CA LEU A 84 -9.16 2.18 7.65
C LEU A 84 -8.38 1.91 6.38
N GLY A 85 -8.29 0.65 5.96
CA GLY A 85 -7.63 0.30 4.71
C GLY A 85 -8.32 0.95 3.51
N LYS A 86 -9.65 0.95 3.50
CA LYS A 86 -10.43 1.59 2.46
C LYS A 86 -10.16 3.10 2.42
N LYS A 87 -10.15 3.74 3.59
CA LYS A 87 -9.84 5.17 3.69
C LYS A 87 -8.45 5.48 3.15
N LEU A 88 -7.47 4.65 3.51
CA LEU A 88 -6.10 4.86 3.09
C LEU A 88 -5.96 4.74 1.57
N VAL A 89 -6.49 3.67 0.99
CA VAL A 89 -6.40 3.47 -0.46
C VAL A 89 -7.18 4.55 -1.21
N GLN A 90 -8.34 4.94 -0.72
CA GLN A 90 -9.11 6.00 -1.36
C GLN A 90 -8.34 7.33 -1.32
N HIS A 91 -7.68 7.63 -0.20
CA HIS A 91 -6.82 8.81 -0.11
C HIS A 91 -5.71 8.79 -1.17
N ILE A 92 -5.09 7.63 -1.37
CA ILE A 92 -4.06 7.46 -2.40
C ILE A 92 -4.63 7.69 -3.79
N LEU A 93 -5.80 7.10 -4.08
CA LEU A 93 -6.43 7.23 -5.41
C LEU A 93 -6.83 8.67 -5.71
N ASP A 94 -7.16 9.45 -4.69
CA ASP A 94 -7.58 10.84 -4.84
C ASP A 94 -6.41 11.83 -4.93
N ARG A 95 -5.19 11.34 -4.72
CA ARG A 95 -4.00 12.18 -4.78
C ARG A 95 -3.78 12.67 -6.22
N SER A 96 -3.38 13.94 -6.36
CA SER A 96 -3.31 14.59 -7.68
C SER A 96 -2.37 13.86 -8.66
N ASP A 97 -1.28 13.28 -8.17
CA ASP A 97 -0.31 12.56 -9.01
C ASP A 97 -0.65 11.08 -9.22
N VAL A 98 -1.74 10.60 -8.64
CA VAL A 98 -2.26 9.24 -8.87
C VAL A 98 -3.57 9.30 -9.66
N LYS A 99 -4.41 10.27 -9.36
CA LYS A 99 -5.72 10.45 -9.97
C LYS A 99 -5.66 10.58 -11.50
N LYS A 100 -4.57 11.12 -12.03
CA LYS A 100 -4.42 11.41 -13.45
C LYS A 100 -3.64 10.37 -14.23
N VAL A 101 -3.01 9.40 -13.57
CA VAL A 101 -2.19 8.44 -14.30
C VAL A 101 -3.07 7.54 -15.16
N ASN A 102 -2.50 7.03 -16.24
CA ASN A 102 -3.23 6.17 -17.17
C ASN A 102 -3.66 4.86 -16.51
N THR A 103 -2.81 4.29 -15.68
CA THR A 103 -3.07 2.99 -15.04
C THR A 103 -2.63 3.01 -13.59
N VAL A 104 -3.52 2.61 -12.69
CA VAL A 104 -3.17 2.31 -11.30
C VAL A 104 -3.30 0.79 -11.14
N ALA A 105 -2.25 0.16 -10.66
CA ALA A 105 -2.22 -1.29 -10.56
C ALA A 105 -1.76 -1.74 -9.17
N LEU A 106 -2.09 -2.96 -8.83
CA LEU A 106 -1.60 -3.64 -7.64
C LEU A 106 -1.69 -5.16 -7.87
N LYS A 107 -1.06 -5.90 -6.98
CA LYS A 107 -1.19 -7.36 -6.96
C LYS A 107 -1.78 -7.78 -5.63
N THR A 108 -2.74 -8.68 -5.64
CA THR A 108 -3.29 -9.25 -4.41
C THR A 108 -3.67 -10.70 -4.67
N MET A 109 -3.48 -11.53 -3.65
CA MET A 109 -3.90 -12.93 -3.71
C MET A 109 -5.27 -13.14 -3.08
N ASP A 110 -5.62 -12.34 -2.08
CA ASP A 110 -6.76 -12.62 -1.22
C ASP A 110 -7.69 -11.44 -0.95
N ALA A 111 -7.46 -10.29 -1.58
CA ALA A 111 -8.25 -9.08 -1.31
C ALA A 111 -8.93 -8.51 -2.55
N HIS A 112 -9.24 -9.36 -3.54
CA HIS A 112 -9.86 -8.91 -4.79
C HIS A 112 -11.15 -8.13 -4.55
N SER A 113 -12.03 -8.64 -3.71
CA SER A 113 -13.31 -7.97 -3.42
C SER A 113 -13.13 -6.59 -2.82
N PHE A 114 -12.13 -6.46 -1.93
CA PHE A 114 -11.80 -5.19 -1.32
C PHE A 114 -11.42 -4.14 -2.38
N TYR A 115 -10.53 -4.52 -3.29
CA TYR A 115 -10.07 -3.59 -4.32
C TYR A 115 -11.11 -3.37 -5.43
N GLU A 116 -11.90 -4.39 -5.75
CA GLU A 116 -12.99 -4.22 -6.71
C GLU A 116 -13.99 -3.17 -6.24
N ALA A 117 -14.28 -3.13 -4.94
CA ALA A 117 -15.16 -2.11 -4.37
C ALA A 117 -14.60 -0.70 -4.53
N LEU A 118 -13.30 -0.57 -4.75
CA LEU A 118 -12.62 0.71 -4.97
C LEU A 118 -12.41 1.03 -6.45
N GLY A 119 -12.93 0.20 -7.34
CA GLY A 119 -12.88 0.45 -8.78
C GLY A 119 -11.82 -0.34 -9.54
N PHE A 120 -11.05 -1.18 -8.87
CA PHE A 120 -10.07 -2.04 -9.54
C PHE A 120 -10.76 -3.21 -10.24
N LYS A 121 -10.15 -3.69 -11.32
CA LYS A 121 -10.64 -4.84 -12.05
C LYS A 121 -9.52 -5.86 -12.21
N ASN A 122 -9.87 -7.14 -12.14
CA ASN A 122 -8.92 -8.21 -12.43
C ASN A 122 -8.49 -8.11 -13.89
N VAL A 123 -7.18 -8.17 -14.13
CA VAL A 123 -6.63 -8.04 -15.49
C VAL A 123 -6.31 -9.38 -16.14
N GLY A 124 -6.83 -10.49 -15.58
CA GLY A 124 -6.56 -11.81 -16.13
C GLY A 124 -7.00 -11.99 -17.57
N ASP A 125 -7.99 -11.22 -18.02
CA ASP A 125 -8.48 -11.26 -19.41
C ASP A 125 -7.76 -10.26 -20.32
N SER A 126 -6.82 -9.49 -19.80
CA SER A 126 -6.11 -8.50 -20.61
C SER A 126 -5.18 -9.17 -21.60
N LYS A 127 -5.14 -8.61 -22.81
CA LYS A 127 -4.18 -9.03 -23.82
C LYS A 127 -2.93 -8.17 -23.81
N MET A 128 -2.83 -7.24 -22.90
CA MET A 128 -1.74 -6.26 -22.85
C MET A 128 -0.75 -6.48 -21.71
N TRP A 129 -1.21 -7.12 -20.62
CA TRP A 129 -0.37 -7.29 -19.44
C TRP A 129 0.62 -8.43 -19.62
N MET A 130 1.89 -8.15 -19.32
CA MET A 130 2.96 -9.14 -19.31
C MET A 130 3.80 -8.90 -18.08
N SER A 131 4.26 -9.97 -17.45
CA SER A 131 5.12 -9.84 -16.26
C SER A 131 6.15 -10.96 -16.22
N ILE A 132 7.24 -10.72 -15.50
CA ILE A 132 8.16 -11.76 -15.07
C ILE A 132 8.01 -11.85 -13.56
N GLU A 133 7.54 -12.98 -13.07
CA GLU A 133 7.33 -13.20 -11.65
C GLU A 133 8.47 -14.04 -11.11
N ARG A 134 9.26 -13.48 -10.20
CA ARG A 134 10.41 -14.16 -9.63
C ARG A 134 10.15 -14.72 -8.24
N VAL A 135 8.99 -14.39 -7.66
CA VAL A 135 8.58 -14.84 -6.33
C VAL A 135 7.27 -15.59 -6.46
N LYS A 136 7.18 -16.74 -5.79
CA LYS A 136 5.94 -17.52 -5.72
C LYS A 136 5.34 -17.34 -4.34
N TYR A 137 4.06 -17.07 -4.31
CA TYR A 137 3.31 -16.92 -3.05
C TYR A 137 2.46 -18.19 -2.86
N ASP A 138 2.91 -19.07 -1.99
CA ASP A 138 2.20 -20.32 -1.70
C ASP A 138 1.36 -20.21 -0.43
#